data_86558270714a7563b410160b487673ef
#
_entry.id   86558270714a7563b410160b487673ef
#
_cell.length_a   1.000
_cell.length_b   1.000
_cell.length_c   1.000
_cell.angle_alpha   90.00
_cell.angle_beta   90.00
_cell.angle_gamma   90.00
#
_symmetry.space_group_name_H-M   'P 1'
#
loop_
_entity.id
_entity.type
_entity.pdbx_description
1 polymer ?
#
loop_
_entity_poly.entity_id
_entity_poly.type
_entity_poly.pdbx_seq_one_letter_code
_entity_poly.pdbx_strand_id
1 'polypeptide(L)'
;MIRIAILDDEKADLEKEEQITRQYFYNRQAESEIATYQSVEWFLLGLTEEQFDIYILDAEMPVKNGIEVTMEIRKLYPEPVIIYVTNHLNYAVEAYEVNTYRYIAKDTMEKGLNAAYETLLPILLAKEERYYIVKKRSELEKIAYSDIFYVKKEGKCAVIVHRNGETSVRDSPVSYTHL
;
A
#
# COMPACT_ATOMS: atom_id res chain seq x y z
N MET A 1 1.23 -8.97 6.15
CA MET A 1 2.07 -9.15 4.93
C MET A 1 2.00 -7.86 4.11
N ILE A 2 3.13 -7.22 3.87
CA ILE A 2 3.24 -5.94 3.15
C ILE A 2 3.29 -6.22 1.65
N ARG A 3 2.43 -5.56 0.86
CA ARG A 3 2.32 -5.77 -0.58
C ARG A 3 2.93 -4.59 -1.34
N ILE A 4 3.85 -4.87 -2.26
CA ILE A 4 4.65 -3.88 -2.97
C ILE A 4 4.54 -4.13 -4.47
N ALA A 5 4.16 -3.10 -5.23
CA ALA A 5 4.22 -3.14 -6.68
C ALA A 5 5.40 -2.29 -7.18
N ILE A 6 6.12 -2.82 -8.15
CA ILE A 6 7.24 -2.12 -8.81
C ILE A 6 6.94 -2.07 -10.30
N LEU A 7 6.99 -0.88 -10.88
CA LEU A 7 6.77 -0.65 -12.30
C LEU A 7 7.91 0.16 -12.90
N ASP A 8 8.68 -0.46 -13.77
CA ASP A 8 9.78 0.13 -14.53
C ASP A 8 9.89 -0.60 -15.87
N ASP A 9 9.92 0.10 -17.00
CA ASP A 9 10.03 -0.51 -18.34
C ASP A 9 11.46 -1.01 -18.65
N GLU A 10 12.46 -0.50 -17.95
CA GLU A 10 13.84 -0.98 -18.05
C GLU A 10 14.08 -2.18 -17.14
N LYS A 11 14.19 -3.36 -17.76
CA LYS A 11 14.33 -4.63 -17.04
C LYS A 11 15.46 -4.65 -16.01
N ALA A 12 16.60 -4.02 -16.33
CA ALA A 12 17.74 -4.02 -15.43
C ALA A 12 17.49 -3.21 -14.14
N ASP A 13 16.75 -2.09 -14.24
CA ASP A 13 16.37 -1.27 -13.11
C ASP A 13 15.31 -1.98 -12.29
N LEU A 14 14.28 -2.56 -12.93
CA LEU A 14 13.24 -3.34 -12.30
C LEU A 14 13.81 -4.51 -11.45
N GLU A 15 14.74 -5.28 -12.01
CA GLU A 15 15.41 -6.38 -11.28
C GLU A 15 16.21 -5.86 -10.08
N LYS A 16 16.87 -4.72 -10.21
CA LYS A 16 17.64 -4.09 -9.13
C LYS A 16 16.73 -3.56 -8.02
N GLU A 17 15.64 -2.91 -8.38
CA GLU A 17 14.62 -2.43 -7.41
C GLU A 17 14.01 -3.59 -6.64
N GLU A 18 13.63 -4.66 -7.33
CA GLU A 18 13.13 -5.88 -6.70
C GLU A 18 14.15 -6.49 -5.74
N GLN A 19 15.41 -6.62 -6.16
CA GLN A 19 16.47 -7.18 -5.32
C GLN A 19 16.69 -6.35 -4.04
N ILE A 20 16.78 -5.02 -4.15
CA ILE A 20 16.94 -4.12 -3.00
C ILE A 20 15.75 -4.24 -2.06
N THR A 21 14.55 -4.21 -2.60
CA THR A 21 13.30 -4.30 -1.83
C THR A 21 13.23 -5.64 -1.09
N ARG A 22 13.42 -6.75 -1.80
CA ARG A 22 13.41 -8.10 -1.24
C ARG A 22 14.43 -8.27 -0.13
N GLN A 23 15.67 -7.79 -0.35
CA GLN A 23 16.76 -7.86 0.63
C GLN A 23 16.43 -7.04 1.89
N TYR A 24 15.85 -5.85 1.75
CA TYR A 24 15.49 -5.00 2.89
C TYR A 24 14.48 -5.70 3.80
N PHE A 25 13.36 -6.17 3.25
CA PHE A 25 12.28 -6.81 4.04
C PHE A 25 12.73 -8.15 4.63
N TYR A 26 13.53 -8.93 3.90
CA TYR A 26 14.12 -10.17 4.42
C TYR A 26 15.01 -9.91 5.64
N ASN A 27 15.90 -8.92 5.58
CA ASN A 27 16.80 -8.57 6.70
C ASN A 27 16.05 -8.09 7.94
N ARG A 28 14.84 -7.55 7.77
CA ARG A 28 13.98 -7.08 8.86
C ARG A 28 12.99 -8.13 9.34
N GLN A 29 13.01 -9.35 8.76
CA GLN A 29 12.06 -10.41 9.04
C GLN A 29 10.61 -9.94 8.88
N ALA A 30 10.37 -8.99 7.96
CA ALA A 30 9.06 -8.48 7.62
C ALA A 30 8.50 -9.24 6.42
N GLU A 31 7.34 -9.86 6.61
CA GLU A 31 6.68 -10.61 5.55
C GLU A 31 6.21 -9.66 4.44
N SER A 32 6.66 -9.91 3.20
CA SER A 32 6.34 -9.06 2.06
C SER A 32 6.07 -9.86 0.79
N GLU A 33 5.17 -9.36 -0.03
CA GLU A 33 4.88 -9.82 -1.38
C GLU A 33 5.24 -8.72 -2.38
N ILE A 34 6.04 -9.05 -3.40
CA ILE A 34 6.54 -8.10 -4.38
C ILE A 34 6.07 -8.54 -5.76
N ALA A 35 5.28 -7.69 -6.41
CA ALA A 35 4.85 -7.84 -7.81
C ALA A 35 5.63 -6.85 -8.68
N THR A 36 6.18 -7.34 -9.78
CA THR A 36 6.98 -6.54 -10.73
C THR A 36 6.29 -6.44 -12.08
N TYR A 37 6.31 -5.27 -12.68
CA TYR A 37 5.66 -4.98 -13.95
C TYR A 37 6.62 -4.22 -14.86
N GLN A 38 6.78 -4.70 -16.09
CA GLN A 38 7.56 -4.05 -17.16
C GLN A 38 6.68 -3.27 -18.14
N SER A 39 5.35 -3.36 -17.99
CA SER A 39 4.37 -2.70 -18.86
C SER A 39 3.31 -2.01 -18.01
N VAL A 40 3.03 -0.78 -18.39
CA VAL A 40 1.97 0.03 -17.76
C VAL A 40 0.60 -0.64 -17.91
N GLU A 41 0.34 -1.27 -19.06
CA GLU A 41 -0.95 -1.92 -19.33
C GLU A 41 -1.18 -3.11 -18.40
N TRP A 42 -0.17 -3.96 -18.20
CA TRP A 42 -0.26 -5.09 -17.27
C TRP A 42 -0.36 -4.64 -15.83
N PHE A 43 0.36 -3.57 -15.48
CA PHE A 43 0.25 -2.97 -14.16
C PHE A 43 -1.16 -2.44 -13.87
N LEU A 44 -1.74 -1.66 -14.80
CA LEU A 44 -3.09 -1.12 -14.64
C LEU A 44 -4.17 -2.20 -14.58
N LEU A 45 -3.98 -3.31 -15.31
CA LEU A 45 -4.86 -4.47 -15.21
C LEU A 45 -4.76 -5.10 -13.82
N GLY A 46 -3.55 -5.31 -13.31
CA GLY A 46 -3.32 -5.86 -11.97
C GLY A 46 -3.92 -5.01 -10.85
N LEU A 47 -3.94 -3.68 -10.99
CA LEU A 47 -4.53 -2.77 -10.00
C LEU A 47 -6.03 -3.00 -9.76
N THR A 48 -6.75 -3.56 -10.74
CA THR A 48 -8.19 -3.85 -10.57
C THR A 48 -8.44 -5.09 -9.71
N GLU A 49 -7.45 -5.95 -9.60
CA GLU A 49 -7.54 -7.22 -8.87
C GLU A 49 -6.88 -7.14 -7.49
N GLU A 50 -5.85 -6.31 -7.37
CA GLU A 50 -4.99 -6.28 -6.18
C GLU A 50 -4.63 -4.86 -5.74
N GLN A 51 -4.71 -4.62 -4.42
CA GLN A 51 -4.23 -3.41 -3.78
C GLN A 51 -2.84 -3.65 -3.19
N PHE A 52 -1.94 -2.67 -3.34
CA PHE A 52 -0.61 -2.68 -2.74
C PHE A 52 -0.47 -1.58 -1.68
N ASP A 53 0.41 -1.80 -0.71
CA ASP A 53 0.73 -0.82 0.33
C ASP A 53 1.73 0.22 -0.17
N ILE A 54 2.67 -0.21 -1.03
CA ILE A 54 3.71 0.63 -1.63
C ILE A 54 3.73 0.42 -3.13
N TYR A 55 3.80 1.51 -3.87
CA TYR A 55 4.01 1.55 -5.31
C TYR A 55 5.35 2.23 -5.61
N ILE A 56 6.25 1.52 -6.28
CA ILE A 56 7.53 2.04 -6.78
C ILE A 56 7.37 2.20 -8.29
N LEU A 57 7.58 3.40 -8.79
CA LEU A 57 7.28 3.74 -10.17
C LEU A 57 8.45 4.48 -10.81
N ASP A 58 8.82 4.13 -12.05
CA ASP A 58 9.60 5.08 -12.84
C ASP A 58 8.72 6.28 -13.25
N ALA A 59 9.30 7.46 -13.31
CA ALA A 59 8.61 8.68 -13.72
C ALA A 59 8.42 8.76 -15.24
N GLU A 60 9.33 8.20 -16.03
CA GLU A 60 9.29 8.24 -17.49
C GLU A 60 9.23 6.84 -18.09
N MET A 61 8.09 6.52 -18.63
CA MET A 61 7.82 5.23 -19.26
C MET A 61 7.05 5.44 -20.57
N PRO A 62 7.14 4.50 -21.52
CA PRO A 62 6.28 4.49 -22.70
C PRO A 62 4.79 4.43 -22.34
N VAL A 63 3.92 4.97 -23.22
CA VAL A 63 2.46 4.95 -23.12
C VAL A 63 1.89 5.92 -22.09
N LYS A 64 2.26 5.80 -20.81
CA LYS A 64 1.90 6.73 -19.72
C LYS A 64 3.10 6.93 -18.83
N ASN A 65 3.33 8.17 -18.42
CA ASN A 65 4.35 8.48 -17.44
C ASN A 65 3.90 8.10 -16.02
N GLY A 66 4.84 8.08 -15.06
CA GLY A 66 4.58 7.69 -13.69
C GLY A 66 3.53 8.56 -13.00
N ILE A 67 3.41 9.85 -13.36
CA ILE A 67 2.40 10.77 -12.80
C ILE A 67 0.99 10.35 -13.24
N GLU A 68 0.81 10.05 -14.53
CA GLU A 68 -0.47 9.56 -15.05
C GLU A 68 -0.86 8.23 -14.41
N VAL A 69 0.12 7.32 -14.22
CA VAL A 69 -0.09 6.05 -13.49
C VAL A 69 -0.52 6.31 -12.05
N THR A 70 0.13 7.25 -11.35
CA THR A 70 -0.24 7.65 -9.99
C THR A 70 -1.69 8.15 -9.91
N MET A 71 -2.13 8.92 -10.89
CA MET A 71 -3.52 9.38 -10.95
C MET A 71 -4.52 8.22 -11.09
N GLU A 72 -4.18 7.18 -11.87
CA GLU A 72 -5.03 5.97 -11.98
C GLU A 72 -5.06 5.19 -10.65
N ILE A 73 -3.91 5.03 -9.98
CA ILE A 73 -3.85 4.40 -8.66
C ILE A 73 -4.76 5.15 -7.66
N ARG A 74 -4.69 6.48 -7.63
CA ARG A 74 -5.47 7.32 -6.70
C ARG A 74 -6.97 7.32 -6.95
N LYS A 75 -7.42 7.04 -8.17
CA LYS A 75 -8.86 6.84 -8.46
C LYS A 75 -9.41 5.60 -7.75
N LEU A 76 -8.58 4.57 -7.59
CA LEU A 76 -8.96 3.31 -6.94
C LEU A 76 -8.67 3.33 -5.44
N TYR A 77 -7.55 3.92 -5.05
CA TYR A 77 -7.02 3.93 -3.69
C TYR A 77 -6.69 5.37 -3.28
N PRO A 78 -7.39 5.96 -2.28
CA PRO A 78 -7.25 7.39 -1.98
C PRO A 78 -5.91 7.78 -1.33
N GLU A 79 -5.25 6.88 -0.61
CA GLU A 79 -4.02 7.16 0.12
C GLU A 79 -2.91 6.12 -0.15
N PRO A 80 -2.50 5.91 -1.42
CA PRO A 80 -1.42 4.98 -1.73
C PRO A 80 -0.06 5.60 -1.35
N VAL A 81 0.88 4.79 -0.90
CA VAL A 81 2.27 5.21 -0.75
C VAL A 81 2.96 5.10 -2.10
N ILE A 82 3.31 6.24 -2.69
CA ILE A 82 3.99 6.32 -3.99
C ILE A 82 5.45 6.71 -3.78
N ILE A 83 6.37 5.94 -4.35
CA ILE A 83 7.80 6.23 -4.41
C ILE A 83 8.20 6.25 -5.88
N TYR A 84 8.77 7.36 -6.34
CA TYR A 84 9.40 7.39 -7.66
C TYR A 84 10.88 7.04 -7.57
N VAL A 85 11.32 6.19 -8.49
CA VAL A 85 12.74 5.86 -8.71
C VAL A 85 13.05 6.11 -10.17
N THR A 86 13.80 7.16 -10.48
CA THR A 86 13.96 7.62 -11.87
C THR A 86 15.27 8.37 -12.08
N ASN A 87 15.72 8.42 -13.34
CA ASN A 87 16.80 9.32 -13.77
C ASN A 87 16.31 10.74 -14.10
N HIS A 88 15.00 10.96 -14.24
CA HIS A 88 14.39 12.17 -14.73
C HIS A 88 13.93 13.08 -13.58
N LEU A 89 14.86 13.91 -13.07
CA LEU A 89 14.59 14.83 -11.94
C LEU A 89 13.61 15.97 -12.28
N ASN A 90 13.29 16.18 -13.55
CA ASN A 90 12.39 17.24 -14.00
C ASN A 90 10.95 17.05 -13.53
N TYR A 91 10.52 15.81 -13.26
CA TYR A 91 9.18 15.48 -12.76
C TYR A 91 9.02 15.66 -11.25
N ALA A 92 10.09 16.05 -10.54
CA ALA A 92 10.03 16.18 -9.07
C ALA A 92 9.00 17.22 -8.59
N VAL A 93 8.78 18.29 -9.35
CA VAL A 93 7.77 19.32 -9.04
C VAL A 93 6.36 18.76 -9.22
N GLU A 94 6.10 18.09 -10.34
CA GLU A 94 4.81 17.48 -10.64
C GLU A 94 4.51 16.33 -9.67
N ALA A 95 5.52 15.55 -9.29
CA ALA A 95 5.42 14.50 -8.29
C ALA A 95 4.97 15.04 -6.93
N TYR A 96 5.40 16.25 -6.56
CA TYR A 96 4.94 16.92 -5.34
C TYR A 96 3.44 17.24 -5.38
N GLU A 97 2.92 17.68 -6.53
CA GLU A 97 1.49 17.98 -6.70
C GLU A 97 0.60 16.75 -6.55
N VAL A 98 1.11 15.56 -6.91
CA VAL A 98 0.39 14.28 -6.71
C VAL A 98 0.65 13.63 -5.36
N ASN A 99 1.20 14.39 -4.38
CA ASN A 99 1.43 13.96 -3.00
C ASN A 99 2.26 12.66 -2.89
N THR A 100 3.40 12.64 -3.58
CA THR A 100 4.35 11.52 -3.58
C THR A 100 5.02 11.39 -2.21
N TYR A 101 5.19 10.17 -1.73
CA TYR A 101 5.90 9.93 -0.47
C TYR A 101 7.38 10.24 -0.59
N ARG A 102 8.05 9.79 -1.67
CA ARG A 102 9.46 10.05 -1.92
C ARG A 102 9.81 10.01 -3.40
N TYR A 103 10.78 10.83 -3.78
CA TYR A 103 11.37 10.87 -5.10
C TYR A 103 12.86 10.51 -5.00
N ILE A 104 13.32 9.49 -5.72
CA ILE A 104 14.67 8.89 -5.59
C ILE A 104 15.30 8.85 -6.96
N ALA A 105 16.55 9.34 -7.08
CA ALA A 105 17.31 9.19 -8.29
C ALA A 105 17.88 7.76 -8.41
N LYS A 106 17.86 7.17 -9.62
CA LYS A 106 18.32 5.79 -9.87
C LYS A 106 19.79 5.56 -9.48
N ASP A 107 20.64 6.59 -9.54
CA ASP A 107 22.04 6.53 -9.09
C ASP A 107 22.20 6.32 -7.57
N THR A 108 21.20 6.73 -6.79
CA THR A 108 21.15 6.58 -5.33
C THR A 108 20.05 5.64 -4.86
N MET A 109 19.53 4.79 -5.76
CA MET A 109 18.38 3.91 -5.58
C MET A 109 18.42 3.12 -4.27
N GLU A 110 19.49 2.37 -4.02
CA GLU A 110 19.64 1.52 -2.83
C GLU A 110 19.52 2.33 -1.54
N LYS A 111 20.26 3.43 -1.43
CA LYS A 111 20.23 4.30 -0.26
C LYS A 111 18.85 4.94 -0.07
N GLY A 112 18.26 5.39 -1.17
CA GLY A 112 16.97 6.08 -1.19
C GLY A 112 15.82 5.15 -0.78
N LEU A 113 15.75 3.95 -1.36
CA LEU A 113 14.74 2.93 -1.02
C LEU A 113 14.87 2.47 0.42
N ASN A 114 16.09 2.14 0.87
CA ASN A 114 16.31 1.73 2.26
C ASN A 114 15.86 2.81 3.24
N ALA A 115 16.17 4.09 2.98
CA ALA A 115 15.73 5.21 3.83
C ALA A 115 14.20 5.43 3.78
N ALA A 116 13.54 5.16 2.66
CA ALA A 116 12.08 5.18 2.55
C ALA A 116 11.46 4.07 3.41
N TYR A 117 11.95 2.85 3.27
CA TYR A 117 11.43 1.69 4.01
C TYR A 117 11.64 1.80 5.52
N GLU A 118 12.77 2.38 6.00
CA GLU A 118 13.00 2.62 7.42
C GLU A 118 11.88 3.45 8.07
N THR A 119 11.34 4.41 7.36
CA THR A 119 10.26 5.26 7.86
C THR A 119 8.87 4.67 7.60
N LEU A 120 8.70 3.86 6.54
CA LEU A 120 7.41 3.27 6.19
C LEU A 120 7.10 2.00 6.99
N LEU A 121 8.09 1.13 7.21
CA LEU A 121 7.88 -0.18 7.83
C LEU A 121 7.16 -0.09 9.18
N PRO A 122 7.56 0.79 10.13
CA PRO A 122 6.83 0.92 11.41
C PRO A 122 5.37 1.35 11.22
N ILE A 123 5.10 2.23 10.24
CA ILE A 123 3.74 2.72 9.95
C ILE A 123 2.88 1.60 9.37
N LEU A 124 3.42 0.81 8.45
CA LEU A 124 2.71 -0.29 7.80
C LEU A 124 2.42 -1.42 8.79
N LEU A 125 3.39 -1.79 9.62
CA LEU A 125 3.18 -2.80 10.68
C LEU A 125 2.15 -2.34 11.70
N ALA A 126 2.14 -1.06 12.09
CA ALA A 126 1.13 -0.51 12.98
C ALA A 126 -0.29 -0.51 12.34
N LYS A 127 -0.40 -0.40 11.01
CA LYS A 127 -1.68 -0.55 10.29
C LYS A 127 -2.17 -2.01 10.31
N GLU A 128 -1.28 -2.99 10.15
CA GLU A 128 -1.62 -4.43 10.21
C GLU A 128 -2.11 -4.86 11.60
N GLU A 129 -1.64 -4.23 12.67
CA GLU A 129 -2.04 -4.56 14.04
C GLU A 129 -3.41 -4.00 14.46
N ARG A 130 -4.04 -3.16 13.66
CA ARG A 130 -5.35 -2.57 13.97
C ARG A 130 -6.49 -3.49 13.59
N TYR A 131 -6.96 -4.27 14.56
CA TYR A 131 -8.15 -5.10 14.42
C TYR A 131 -9.27 -4.62 15.34
N TYR A 132 -10.50 -4.61 14.83
CA TYR A 132 -11.67 -4.58 15.68
C TYR A 132 -11.96 -6.01 16.17
N ILE A 133 -11.94 -6.20 17.49
CA ILE A 133 -12.15 -7.52 18.09
C ILE A 133 -13.59 -7.62 18.55
N VAL A 134 -14.34 -8.55 17.93
CA VAL A 134 -15.71 -8.87 18.33
C VAL A 134 -15.70 -10.15 19.16
N LYS A 135 -16.17 -10.05 20.42
CA LYS A 135 -16.40 -11.22 21.26
C LYS A 135 -17.76 -11.85 20.91
N LYS A 136 -17.74 -13.00 20.28
CA LYS A 136 -18.89 -13.91 20.17
C LYS A 136 -18.85 -14.91 21.34
N ARG A 137 -19.98 -15.55 21.67
CA ARG A 137 -20.12 -16.42 22.87
C ARG A 137 -18.99 -17.46 23.06
N SER A 138 -18.39 -17.94 21.99
CA SER A 138 -17.34 -18.98 21.98
C SER A 138 -16.11 -18.64 21.16
N GLU A 139 -16.09 -17.51 20.46
CA GLU A 139 -15.04 -17.15 19.52
C GLU A 139 -14.71 -15.67 19.57
N LEU A 140 -13.45 -15.33 19.25
CA LEU A 140 -12.99 -13.97 19.00
C LEU A 140 -12.88 -13.77 17.49
N GLU A 141 -13.69 -12.90 16.94
CA GLU A 141 -13.56 -12.50 15.53
C GLU A 141 -12.71 -11.23 15.46
N LYS A 142 -11.65 -11.30 14.64
CA LYS A 142 -10.78 -10.15 14.36
C LYS A 142 -11.15 -9.61 12.98
N ILE A 143 -11.53 -8.34 12.91
CA ILE A 143 -11.85 -7.63 11.67
C ILE A 143 -10.80 -6.53 11.52
N ALA A 144 -9.96 -6.61 10.48
CA ALA A 144 -9.00 -5.54 10.21
C ALA A 144 -9.75 -4.22 9.96
N TYR A 145 -9.25 -3.12 10.52
CA TYR A 145 -9.86 -1.80 10.27
C TYR A 145 -9.88 -1.45 8.78
N SER A 146 -8.87 -1.88 8.03
CA SER A 146 -8.78 -1.74 6.58
C SER A 146 -9.88 -2.47 5.80
N ASP A 147 -10.48 -3.49 6.40
CA ASP A 147 -11.55 -4.28 5.78
C ASP A 147 -12.95 -3.75 6.11
N ILE A 148 -13.06 -2.80 7.03
CA ILE A 148 -14.35 -2.21 7.43
C ILE A 148 -14.76 -1.15 6.41
N PHE A 149 -15.89 -1.36 5.74
CA PHE A 149 -16.47 -0.39 4.82
C PHE A 149 -17.27 0.69 5.57
N TYR A 150 -18.15 0.28 6.48
CA TYR A 150 -18.93 1.18 7.35
C TYR A 150 -19.56 0.42 8.50
N VAL A 151 -20.07 1.18 9.46
CA VAL A 151 -20.85 0.65 10.58
C VAL A 151 -22.25 1.23 10.49
N LYS A 152 -23.26 0.35 10.48
CA LYS A 152 -24.69 0.74 10.50
C LYS A 152 -25.33 0.33 11.81
N LYS A 153 -26.43 1.00 12.19
CA LYS A 153 -27.23 0.63 13.35
C LYS A 153 -28.43 -0.20 12.90
N GLU A 154 -28.60 -1.37 13.46
CA GLU A 154 -29.79 -2.22 13.27
C GLU A 154 -30.43 -2.55 14.63
N GLY A 155 -31.55 -1.89 14.93
CA GLY A 155 -32.22 -2.04 16.21
C GLY A 155 -31.35 -1.63 17.40
N LYS A 156 -30.98 -2.61 18.25
CA LYS A 156 -30.12 -2.42 19.43
C LYS A 156 -28.65 -2.84 19.17
N CYS A 157 -28.31 -3.24 17.95
CA CYS A 157 -26.99 -3.68 17.58
C CYS A 157 -26.30 -2.70 16.63
N ALA A 158 -24.97 -2.61 16.72
CA ALA A 158 -24.15 -2.08 15.65
C ALA A 158 -23.79 -3.23 14.70
N VAL A 159 -23.86 -3.01 13.40
CA VAL A 159 -23.46 -3.99 12.38
C VAL A 159 -22.28 -3.41 11.62
N ILE A 160 -21.16 -4.12 11.70
CA ILE A 160 -19.93 -3.80 10.97
C ILE A 160 -20.03 -4.49 9.62
N VAL A 161 -20.06 -3.71 8.54
CA VAL A 161 -20.00 -4.20 7.17
C VAL A 161 -18.56 -4.18 6.71
N HIS A 162 -18.03 -5.35 6.39
CA HIS A 162 -16.63 -5.54 6.05
C HIS A 162 -16.46 -6.51 4.88
N ARG A 163 -15.24 -6.62 4.34
CA ARG A 163 -14.94 -7.40 3.13
C ARG A 163 -15.47 -8.85 3.15
N ASN A 164 -15.49 -9.48 4.32
CA ASN A 164 -15.91 -10.87 4.47
C ASN A 164 -17.39 -11.02 4.86
N GLY A 165 -18.17 -9.92 4.92
CA GLY A 165 -19.60 -9.95 5.24
C GLY A 165 -20.02 -8.93 6.29
N GLU A 166 -20.99 -9.30 7.11
CA GLU A 166 -21.54 -8.45 8.18
C GLU A 166 -21.36 -9.11 9.54
N THR A 167 -20.88 -8.33 10.52
CA THR A 167 -20.74 -8.81 11.90
C THR A 167 -21.53 -7.92 12.84
N SER A 168 -22.49 -8.50 13.56
CA SER A 168 -23.33 -7.80 14.52
C SER A 168 -22.68 -7.72 15.90
N VAL A 169 -22.64 -6.53 16.49
CA VAL A 169 -22.08 -6.22 17.81
C VAL A 169 -23.16 -5.68 18.71
N ARG A 170 -23.41 -6.30 19.87
CA ARG A 170 -24.45 -5.89 20.80
C ARG A 170 -24.07 -4.70 21.68
N ASP A 171 -22.79 -4.42 21.87
CA ASP A 171 -22.31 -3.31 22.69
C ASP A 171 -21.93 -2.10 21.84
N SER A 172 -22.16 -0.90 22.38
CA SER A 172 -21.83 0.35 21.70
C SER A 172 -20.35 0.42 21.33
N PRO A 173 -19.98 0.89 20.13
CA PRO A 173 -18.59 0.99 19.68
C PRO A 173 -17.70 1.94 20.51
N VAL A 174 -18.23 2.63 21.51
CA VAL A 174 -17.55 3.65 22.31
C VAL A 174 -16.62 3.06 23.39
N SER A 175 -16.64 1.75 23.67
CA SER A 175 -15.89 1.15 24.79
C SER A 175 -14.49 0.62 24.46
N TYR A 176 -13.96 0.82 23.22
CA TYR A 176 -12.68 0.22 22.81
C TYR A 176 -11.67 1.17 22.17
N THR A 177 -11.71 2.45 22.54
CA THR A 177 -10.69 3.42 22.12
C THR A 177 -9.59 3.56 23.19
N HIS A 178 -8.99 2.49 23.67
CA HIS A 178 -7.69 2.56 24.38
C HIS A 178 -7.15 1.14 24.57
N LEU A 179 -6.24 0.74 23.70
CA LEU A 179 -5.00 0.02 24.04
C LEU A 179 -4.00 0.26 22.93
#